data_26bbfc03b1c172a8ce3de1919945be7f
#
_entry.id   26bbfc03b1c172a8ce3de1919945be7f
#
_cell.length_a   1.000
_cell.length_b   1.000
_cell.length_c   1.000
_cell.angle_alpha   90.00
_cell.angle_beta   90.00
_cell.angle_gamma   90.00
#
_symmetry.space_group_name_H-M   'P 1'
#
loop_
_entity.id
_entity.type
_entity.pdbx_description
1 polymer ?
#
loop_
_entity_poly.entity_id
_entity_poly.type
_entity_poly.pdbx_seq_one_letter_code
_entity_poly.pdbx_strand_id
1 'polypeptide(L)'
;NMLLYTTSTKLISAALNSKDCYINNKSRDSKDYTIAVAQDNVVYVALDYVQQYTAMDYKQYKKPNRIVIHTVYNKDISYADAKDDVQIRNKQSIKSPILQDVKSGQKLRVLAGENKDTGFMKVMSESGVIGYVQAKKMKETVRNNVS
;
A
#
# COMPACT_ATOMS: atom_id res chain seq x y z
N ASN A 1 -22.04 -0.90 -21.30
CA ASN A 1 -21.67 -1.45 -19.99
C ASN A 1 -21.02 -0.38 -19.13
N MET A 2 -21.42 -0.31 -17.87
CA MET A 2 -20.96 0.69 -16.91
C MET A 2 -20.43 0.04 -15.66
N LEU A 3 -19.36 0.61 -15.11
CA LEU A 3 -18.92 0.35 -13.74
C LEU A 3 -19.70 1.28 -12.81
N LEU A 4 -20.27 0.73 -11.75
CA LEU A 4 -21.05 1.49 -10.78
C LEU A 4 -20.44 1.37 -9.38
N TYR A 5 -20.35 2.50 -8.70
CA TYR A 5 -19.99 2.57 -7.29
C TYR A 5 -20.93 3.55 -6.59
N THR A 6 -21.51 3.11 -5.49
CA THR A 6 -22.47 3.92 -4.76
C THR A 6 -21.99 4.25 -3.36
N THR A 7 -22.17 5.48 -2.94
CA THR A 7 -22.06 5.90 -1.54
C THR A 7 -23.44 6.29 -1.04
N SER A 8 -23.56 6.70 0.21
CA SER A 8 -24.83 7.19 0.78
C SER A 8 -25.39 8.41 0.06
N THR A 9 -24.57 9.17 -0.65
CA THR A 9 -24.93 10.46 -1.26
C THR A 9 -24.62 10.55 -2.76
N LYS A 10 -23.86 9.59 -3.33
CA LYS A 10 -23.38 9.70 -4.70
C LYS A 10 -23.45 8.37 -5.44
N LEU A 11 -23.89 8.45 -6.69
CA LEU A 11 -23.72 7.40 -7.67
C LEU A 11 -22.53 7.78 -8.56
N ILE A 12 -21.46 7.02 -8.48
CA ILE A 12 -20.27 7.21 -9.29
C ILE A 12 -20.26 6.14 -10.37
N SER A 13 -20.12 6.54 -11.63
CA SER A 13 -20.13 5.62 -12.73
C SER A 13 -19.07 5.96 -13.79
N ALA A 14 -18.63 4.94 -14.50
CA ALA A 14 -17.68 5.07 -15.59
C ALA A 14 -18.05 4.06 -16.69
N ALA A 15 -17.90 4.48 -17.95
CA ALA A 15 -18.11 3.59 -19.07
C ALA A 15 -16.89 2.65 -19.20
N LEU A 16 -17.14 1.37 -19.50
CA LEU A 16 -16.06 0.42 -19.78
C LEU A 16 -15.35 0.80 -21.07
N ASN A 17 -14.05 0.58 -21.09
CA ASN A 17 -13.17 0.87 -22.23
C ASN A 17 -13.19 2.35 -22.65
N SER A 18 -13.43 3.24 -21.71
CA SER A 18 -13.57 4.68 -21.93
C SER A 18 -12.83 5.50 -20.87
N LYS A 19 -12.62 6.75 -21.18
CA LYS A 19 -12.06 7.75 -20.26
C LYS A 19 -13.16 8.58 -19.56
N ASP A 20 -14.41 8.32 -19.89
CA ASP A 20 -15.56 9.12 -19.44
C ASP A 20 -16.07 8.63 -18.09
N CYS A 21 -16.40 9.58 -17.23
CA CYS A 21 -16.94 9.31 -15.91
C CYS A 21 -18.09 10.27 -15.56
N TYR A 22 -18.90 9.84 -14.60
CA TYR A 22 -20.13 10.54 -14.22
C TYR A 22 -20.29 10.52 -12.71
N ILE A 23 -20.91 11.57 -12.16
CA ILE A 23 -21.35 11.62 -10.77
C ILE A 23 -22.84 11.98 -10.79
N ASN A 24 -23.68 11.16 -10.18
CA ASN A 24 -25.15 11.31 -10.19
C ASN A 24 -25.70 11.47 -11.62
N ASN A 25 -25.18 10.67 -12.54
CA ASN A 25 -25.53 10.68 -13.98
C ASN A 25 -25.17 11.98 -14.72
N LYS A 26 -24.37 12.84 -14.10
CA LYS A 26 -23.84 14.05 -14.75
C LYS A 26 -22.41 13.81 -15.18
N SER A 27 -22.14 14.12 -16.45
CA SER A 27 -20.80 14.02 -17.02
C SER A 27 -19.79 14.86 -16.24
N ARG A 28 -18.59 14.31 -16.06
CA ARG A 28 -17.42 14.99 -15.49
C ARG A 28 -16.31 15.02 -16.54
N ASP A 29 -15.27 15.80 -16.26
CA ASP A 29 -14.11 15.87 -17.15
C ASP A 29 -13.52 14.47 -17.36
N SER A 30 -13.27 14.12 -18.62
CA SER A 30 -12.65 12.86 -18.97
C SER A 30 -11.26 12.75 -18.35
N LYS A 31 -10.89 11.52 -18.00
CA LYS A 31 -9.53 11.22 -17.51
C LYS A 31 -8.55 11.15 -18.68
N ASP A 32 -7.26 11.19 -18.38
CA ASP A 32 -6.19 10.97 -19.35
C ASP A 32 -5.83 9.48 -19.54
N TYR A 33 -6.57 8.62 -18.84
CA TYR A 33 -6.41 7.16 -18.86
C TYR A 33 -7.77 6.46 -19.03
N THR A 34 -7.75 5.22 -19.53
CA THR A 34 -8.95 4.36 -19.54
C THR A 34 -9.29 3.96 -18.11
N ILE A 35 -10.52 4.26 -17.68
CA ILE A 35 -10.92 4.08 -16.27
C ILE A 35 -11.11 2.61 -15.94
N ALA A 36 -11.81 1.86 -16.78
CA ALA A 36 -12.06 0.45 -16.54
C ALA A 36 -12.07 -0.33 -17.86
N VAL A 37 -11.57 -1.55 -17.80
CA VAL A 37 -11.58 -2.49 -18.91
C VAL A 37 -12.16 -3.82 -18.47
N ALA A 38 -12.86 -4.51 -19.36
CA ALA A 38 -13.31 -5.87 -19.14
C ALA A 38 -12.47 -6.82 -20.00
N GLN A 39 -11.91 -7.85 -19.40
CA GLN A 39 -11.12 -8.87 -20.06
C GLN A 39 -11.38 -10.23 -19.40
N ASP A 40 -11.71 -11.25 -20.20
CA ASP A 40 -11.98 -12.61 -19.73
C ASP A 40 -12.97 -12.68 -18.55
N ASN A 41 -14.07 -11.92 -18.65
CA ASN A 41 -15.11 -11.79 -17.63
C ASN A 41 -14.63 -11.14 -16.30
N VAL A 42 -13.47 -10.49 -16.31
CA VAL A 42 -12.94 -9.74 -15.18
C VAL A 42 -12.90 -8.27 -15.52
N VAL A 43 -13.36 -7.42 -14.60
CA VAL A 43 -13.27 -5.97 -14.75
C VAL A 43 -12.05 -5.46 -13.99
N TYR A 44 -11.17 -4.77 -14.69
CA TYR A 44 -10.00 -4.11 -14.13
C TYR A 44 -10.28 -2.60 -14.07
N VAL A 45 -10.00 -1.99 -12.95
CA VAL A 45 -10.22 -0.56 -12.72
C VAL A 45 -8.88 0.13 -12.47
N ALA A 46 -8.69 1.30 -13.07
CA ALA A 46 -7.48 2.10 -12.85
C ALA A 46 -7.38 2.53 -11.38
N LEU A 47 -6.24 2.29 -10.76
CA LEU A 47 -5.99 2.66 -9.37
C LEU A 47 -6.13 4.16 -9.13
N ASP A 48 -5.73 4.98 -10.09
CA ASP A 48 -5.89 6.44 -10.01
C ASP A 48 -7.35 6.87 -9.89
N TYR A 49 -8.25 6.15 -10.53
CA TYR A 49 -9.68 6.40 -10.41
C TYR A 49 -10.23 5.95 -9.05
N VAL A 50 -9.86 4.75 -8.61
CA VAL A 50 -10.26 4.21 -7.30
C VAL A 50 -9.79 5.10 -6.17
N GLN A 51 -8.58 5.62 -6.25
CA GLN A 51 -7.97 6.49 -5.25
C GLN A 51 -8.79 7.75 -4.98
N GLN A 52 -9.50 8.27 -5.99
CA GLN A 52 -10.32 9.48 -5.82
C GLN A 52 -11.53 9.28 -4.91
N TYR A 53 -12.00 8.05 -4.76
CA TYR A 53 -13.25 7.73 -4.06
C TYR A 53 -13.05 6.82 -2.85
N THR A 54 -11.82 6.45 -2.56
CA THR A 54 -11.48 5.59 -1.42
C THR A 54 -10.33 6.20 -0.63
N ALA A 55 -10.28 5.91 0.66
CA ALA A 55 -9.17 6.31 1.51
C ALA A 55 -7.97 5.38 1.26
N MET A 56 -7.39 5.51 0.08
CA MET A 56 -6.32 4.67 -0.41
C MET A 56 -5.26 5.52 -1.10
N ASP A 57 -4.01 5.16 -0.92
CA ASP A 57 -2.89 5.65 -1.71
C ASP A 57 -2.09 4.46 -2.24
N TYR A 58 -1.41 4.62 -3.36
CA TYR A 58 -0.58 3.57 -3.91
C TYR A 58 0.71 4.11 -4.50
N LYS A 59 1.70 3.24 -4.58
CA LYS A 59 2.97 3.54 -5.23
C LYS A 59 3.44 2.32 -6.02
N GLN A 60 3.86 2.56 -7.25
CA GLN A 60 4.45 1.51 -8.09
C GLN A 60 5.96 1.56 -8.00
N TYR A 61 6.56 0.39 -7.84
CA TYR A 61 8.00 0.21 -7.83
C TYR A 61 8.41 -0.75 -8.95
N LYS A 62 9.61 -0.56 -9.44
CA LYS A 62 10.24 -1.48 -10.40
C LYS A 62 11.38 -2.23 -9.72
N LYS A 63 11.70 -3.42 -10.26
CA LYS A 63 12.80 -4.30 -9.81
C LYS A 63 12.66 -4.82 -8.36
N PRO A 64 11.74 -5.76 -8.11
CA PRO A 64 10.72 -6.28 -9.03
C PRO A 64 9.55 -5.33 -9.21
N ASN A 65 8.78 -5.49 -10.26
CA ASN A 65 7.54 -4.77 -10.46
C ASN A 65 6.56 -5.12 -9.35
N ARG A 66 6.13 -4.09 -8.61
CA ARG A 66 5.15 -4.25 -7.55
C ARG A 66 4.37 -2.96 -7.32
N ILE A 67 3.21 -3.11 -6.76
CA ILE A 67 2.37 -1.99 -6.32
C ILE A 67 2.18 -2.15 -4.82
N VAL A 68 2.45 -1.09 -4.07
CA VAL A 68 2.18 -1.03 -2.64
C VAL A 68 0.96 -0.13 -2.45
N ILE A 69 -0.09 -0.68 -1.85
CA ILE A 69 -1.33 0.02 -1.56
C ILE A 69 -1.37 0.31 -0.06
N HIS A 70 -1.54 1.58 0.28
CA HIS A 70 -1.76 2.04 1.65
C HIS A 70 -3.22 2.39 1.81
N THR A 71 -3.90 1.71 2.71
CA THR A 71 -5.23 2.11 3.14
C THR A 71 -5.09 3.04 4.32
N VAL A 72 -5.56 4.27 4.16
CA VAL A 72 -5.52 5.25 5.23
C VAL A 72 -6.77 5.06 6.09
N TYR A 73 -6.61 4.29 7.14
CA TYR A 73 -7.54 4.32 8.25
C TYR A 73 -6.92 5.21 9.33
N ASN A 74 -7.72 5.85 10.16
CA ASN A 74 -7.27 6.65 11.31
C ASN A 74 -6.55 5.75 12.32
N LYS A 75 -5.37 5.25 11.96
CA LYS A 75 -4.53 4.42 12.81
C LYS A 75 -3.20 5.12 13.04
N ASP A 76 -2.69 4.94 14.23
CA ASP A 76 -1.33 5.34 14.56
C ASP A 76 -0.34 4.65 13.63
N ILE A 77 0.50 5.42 12.98
CA ILE A 77 1.59 4.89 12.19
C ILE A 77 2.83 4.88 13.09
N SER A 78 3.40 3.70 13.27
CA SER A 78 4.63 3.52 14.04
C SER A 78 5.81 3.34 13.11
N TYR A 79 6.95 3.89 13.50
CA TYR A 79 8.22 3.74 12.82
C TYR A 79 9.27 3.20 13.78
N ALA A 80 10.29 2.54 13.23
CA ALA A 80 11.47 2.11 13.96
C ALA A 80 12.71 2.41 13.13
N ASP A 81 13.78 2.81 13.80
CA ASP A 81 15.06 3.05 13.19
C ASP A 81 15.96 1.82 13.34
N ALA A 82 16.71 1.47 12.31
CA ALA A 82 17.72 0.43 12.38
C ALA A 82 18.90 0.90 13.23
N LYS A 83 19.19 0.19 14.32
CA LYS A 83 20.38 0.45 15.17
C LYS A 83 21.66 -0.01 14.48
N ASP A 84 21.55 -1.12 13.76
CA ASP A 84 22.60 -1.76 12.99
C ASP A 84 22.11 -2.06 11.59
N ASP A 85 23.00 -2.48 10.71
CA ASP A 85 22.60 -3.04 9.43
C ASP A 85 21.70 -4.25 9.69
N VAL A 86 20.53 -4.28 9.05
CA VAL A 86 19.52 -5.31 9.25
C VAL A 86 18.96 -5.80 7.92
N GLN A 87 18.52 -7.01 7.87
CA GLN A 87 17.91 -7.62 6.67
C GLN A 87 16.41 -7.76 6.86
N ILE A 88 15.64 -7.28 5.88
CA ILE A 88 14.24 -7.63 5.77
C ILE A 88 14.15 -9.00 5.13
N ARG A 89 13.55 -9.94 5.83
CA ARG A 89 13.45 -11.33 5.43
C ARG A 89 12.03 -11.73 5.08
N ASN A 90 11.91 -12.76 4.26
CA ASN A 90 10.61 -13.26 3.81
C ASN A 90 9.79 -13.89 4.95
N LYS A 91 10.46 -14.47 5.95
CA LYS A 91 9.82 -15.13 7.10
C LYS A 91 10.52 -14.72 8.39
N GLN A 92 9.92 -15.05 9.52
CA GLN A 92 10.46 -14.80 10.86
C GLN A 92 11.59 -15.76 11.22
N SER A 93 12.63 -15.78 10.40
CA SER A 93 13.78 -16.66 10.57
C SER A 93 15.01 -16.08 9.88
N ILE A 94 16.16 -16.13 10.56
CA ILE A 94 17.45 -15.75 9.97
C ILE A 94 17.90 -16.67 8.82
N LYS A 95 17.26 -17.81 8.66
CA LYS A 95 17.51 -18.76 7.58
C LYS A 95 16.64 -18.51 6.34
N SER A 96 15.65 -17.63 6.46
CA SER A 96 14.78 -17.30 5.33
C SER A 96 15.45 -16.35 4.34
N PRO A 97 15.01 -16.30 3.08
CA PRO A 97 15.56 -15.40 2.07
C PRO A 97 15.54 -13.93 2.50
N ILE A 98 16.59 -13.21 2.15
CA ILE A 98 16.71 -11.77 2.34
C ILE A 98 15.99 -11.08 1.19
N LEU A 99 15.05 -10.20 1.52
CA LEU A 99 14.32 -9.39 0.54
C LEU A 99 15.00 -8.04 0.29
N GLN A 100 15.60 -7.47 1.32
CA GLN A 100 16.27 -6.17 1.24
C GLN A 100 17.24 -6.00 2.40
N ASP A 101 18.40 -5.44 2.12
CA ASP A 101 19.32 -4.94 3.13
C ASP A 101 18.94 -3.52 3.55
N VAL A 102 18.97 -3.27 4.84
CA VAL A 102 18.67 -1.97 5.45
C VAL A 102 19.88 -1.53 6.25
N LYS A 103 20.34 -0.31 5.97
CA LYS A 103 21.49 0.25 6.66
C LYS A 103 21.12 0.85 8.01
N SER A 104 22.08 0.82 8.94
CA SER A 104 21.96 1.51 10.22
C SER A 104 21.48 2.96 10.02
N GLY A 105 20.52 3.38 10.84
CA GLY A 105 19.91 4.71 10.78
C GLY A 105 18.71 4.84 9.83
N GLN A 106 18.46 3.87 8.97
CA GLN A 106 17.28 3.91 8.11
C GLN A 106 16.00 3.63 8.90
N LYS A 107 14.94 4.33 8.51
CA LYS A 107 13.62 4.23 9.16
C LYS A 107 12.74 3.23 8.41
N LEU A 108 12.10 2.35 9.16
CA LEU A 108 11.12 1.40 8.65
C LEU A 108 9.75 1.66 9.28
N ARG A 109 8.70 1.46 8.51
CA ARG A 109 7.34 1.48 9.04
C ARG A 109 7.05 0.15 9.74
N VAL A 110 6.55 0.22 10.97
CA VAL A 110 6.18 -0.98 11.74
C VAL A 110 4.74 -1.36 11.37
N LEU A 111 4.57 -2.56 10.84
CA LEU A 111 3.25 -3.12 10.51
C LEU A 111 2.72 -4.00 11.63
N ALA A 112 3.60 -4.71 12.33
CA ALA A 112 3.27 -5.48 13.52
C ALA A 112 4.46 -5.47 14.47
N GLY A 113 4.19 -5.34 15.78
CA GLY A 113 5.22 -5.34 16.81
C GLY A 113 5.95 -6.67 16.93
N GLU A 114 6.92 -6.72 17.84
CA GLU A 114 7.74 -7.91 18.06
C GLU A 114 6.88 -9.13 18.42
N ASN A 115 7.10 -10.20 17.68
CA ASN A 115 6.65 -11.52 18.07
C ASN A 115 7.67 -12.09 19.09
N LYS A 116 7.25 -12.24 20.34
CA LYS A 116 8.14 -12.68 21.43
C LYS A 116 8.67 -14.08 21.25
N ASP A 117 7.97 -14.93 20.51
CA ASP A 117 8.41 -16.32 20.26
C ASP A 117 9.55 -16.38 19.23
N THR A 118 9.56 -15.47 18.26
CA THR A 118 10.53 -15.48 17.16
C THR A 118 11.56 -14.34 17.25
N GLY A 119 11.26 -13.28 17.97
CA GLY A 119 12.08 -12.08 18.04
C GLY A 119 12.05 -11.21 16.79
N PHE A 120 11.11 -11.45 15.87
CA PHE A 120 10.92 -10.67 14.65
C PHE A 120 9.74 -9.74 14.73
N MET A 121 9.81 -8.65 13.99
CA MET A 121 8.72 -7.71 13.77
C MET A 121 8.47 -7.52 12.28
N LYS A 122 7.22 -7.25 11.91
CA LYS A 122 6.84 -7.01 10.53
C LYS A 122 7.00 -5.54 10.18
N VAL A 123 7.67 -5.27 9.08
CA VAL A 123 8.01 -3.91 8.66
C VAL A 123 7.78 -3.72 7.17
N MET A 124 7.74 -2.44 6.78
CA MET A 124 7.79 -2.04 5.38
C MET A 124 8.89 -1.00 5.20
N SER A 125 9.75 -1.24 4.22
CA SER A 125 10.80 -0.28 3.86
C SER A 125 10.24 0.91 3.10
N GLU A 126 11.04 1.96 2.99
CA GLU A 126 10.73 3.14 2.18
C GLU A 126 10.49 2.78 0.70
N SER A 127 11.16 1.78 0.19
CA SER A 127 10.97 1.26 -1.16
C SER A 127 9.81 0.27 -1.29
N GLY A 128 8.99 0.10 -0.24
CA GLY A 128 7.76 -0.70 -0.27
C GLY A 128 7.96 -2.20 -0.07
N VAL A 129 9.12 -2.66 0.36
CA VAL A 129 9.37 -4.06 0.68
C VAL A 129 8.77 -4.40 2.04
N ILE A 130 7.89 -5.38 2.08
CA ILE A 130 7.26 -5.88 3.31
C ILE A 130 7.90 -7.20 3.69
N GLY A 131 8.30 -7.31 4.94
CA GLY A 131 8.89 -8.52 5.47
C GLY A 131 9.19 -8.41 6.96
N TYR A 132 10.14 -9.19 7.43
CA TYR A 132 10.43 -9.32 8.85
C TYR A 132 11.88 -8.96 9.16
N VAL A 133 12.08 -8.23 10.25
CA VAL A 133 13.39 -7.85 10.78
C VAL A 133 13.52 -8.32 12.22
N GLN A 134 14.76 -8.56 12.66
CA GLN A 134 15.03 -8.85 14.08
C GLN A 134 14.75 -7.60 14.92
N ALA A 135 13.81 -7.70 15.85
CA ALA A 135 13.40 -6.58 16.69
C ALA A 135 14.55 -6.02 17.54
N LYS A 136 15.49 -6.88 17.95
CA LYS A 136 16.67 -6.44 18.73
C LYS A 136 17.57 -5.46 17.98
N LYS A 137 17.49 -5.43 16.65
CA LYS A 137 18.25 -4.51 15.79
C LYS A 137 17.52 -3.21 15.48
N MET A 138 16.32 -3.06 16.03
CA MET A 138 15.47 -1.90 15.77
C MET A 138 15.25 -1.09 17.05
N LYS A 139 15.10 0.23 16.88
CA LYS A 139 14.71 1.17 17.94
C LYS A 139 13.42 1.82 17.53
N GLU A 140 12.35 1.63 18.31
CA GLU A 140 11.08 2.31 18.05
C GLU A 140 11.25 3.82 18.19
N THR A 141 10.73 4.54 17.19
CA THR A 141 10.63 5.97 17.18
C THR A 141 9.17 6.40 17.22
N VAL A 142 8.96 7.68 17.42
CA VAL A 142 7.69 8.34 17.72
C VAL A 142 6.51 7.81 16.90
N ARG A 143 5.40 7.53 17.58
CA ARG A 143 4.10 7.33 16.96
C ARG A 143 3.63 8.66 16.38
N ASN A 144 3.41 8.69 15.08
CA ASN A 144 2.72 9.80 14.45
C ASN A 144 1.24 9.45 14.35
N ASN A 145 0.42 10.17 15.12
CA ASN A 145 -1.02 10.11 14.94
C ASN A 145 -1.34 10.81 13.62
N VAL A 146 -1.87 10.07 12.67
CA VAL A 146 -2.43 10.65 11.45
C VAL A 146 -3.88 10.96 11.75
N SER A 147 -4.14 12.23 11.95
CA SER A 147 -5.51 12.73 12.08
C SER A 147 -6.17 12.87 10.69
#